data_201eb80af97fee4ec23c8b25b9f9be74
#
_entry.id   201eb80af97fee4ec23c8b25b9f9be74
#
_cell.length_a   1.000
_cell.length_b   1.000
_cell.length_c   1.000
_cell.angle_alpha   90.00
_cell.angle_beta   90.00
_cell.angle_gamma   90.00
#
_symmetry.space_group_name_H-M   'P 1'
#
loop_
_entity.id
_entity.type
_entity.pdbx_description
1 polymer ?
#
loop_
_entity_poly.entity_id
_entity_poly.type
_entity_poly.pdbx_seq_one_letter_code
_entity_poly.pdbx_strand_id
1 'polypeptide(L)'
;MSKLDELIKELCPNGVEYKKLGAVADVSRGGNFQKKDYISNGFPCIHYGQIYTTLGLFVYKPLTYITEEKASKQKKAQPGDVIMAVTSENIEDVCKCVAWLGNTEIAVSGHSAIIHSSLDTKYLVYYFRSSMFYSQKLKLVHGTKVIEVTPDKLNDIVIPIP
;
A
#
# COMPACT_ATOMS: atom_id res chain seq x y z
N MET A 1 14.30 21.25 18.24
CA MET A 1 12.92 20.78 17.98
C MET A 1 12.69 20.88 16.49
N SER A 2 12.22 19.79 15.88
CA SER A 2 11.92 19.82 14.45
C SER A 2 10.62 20.57 14.17
N LYS A 3 10.42 21.01 12.94
CA LYS A 3 9.16 21.63 12.53
C LYS A 3 7.97 20.68 12.77
N LEU A 4 8.18 19.37 12.67
CA LEU A 4 7.18 18.37 12.98
C LEU A 4 6.81 18.37 14.47
N ASP A 5 7.78 18.48 15.37
CA ASP A 5 7.52 18.53 16.82
C ASP A 5 6.72 19.79 17.19
N GLU A 6 7.01 20.91 16.55
CA GLU A 6 6.26 22.16 16.75
C GLU A 6 4.81 21.98 16.29
N LEU A 7 4.60 21.42 15.09
CA LEU A 7 3.26 21.18 14.56
C LEU A 7 2.47 20.16 15.41
N ILE A 8 3.11 19.11 15.91
CA ILE A 8 2.45 18.16 16.80
C ILE A 8 1.98 18.85 18.09
N LYS A 9 2.81 19.71 18.68
CA LYS A 9 2.43 20.45 19.89
C LYS A 9 1.27 21.44 19.64
N GLU A 10 1.28 22.07 18.48
CA GLU A 10 0.25 23.06 18.11
C GLU A 10 -1.08 22.37 17.79
N LEU A 11 -1.06 21.34 16.95
CA LEU A 11 -2.25 20.69 16.41
C LEU A 11 -2.78 19.56 17.29
N CYS A 12 -1.92 18.96 18.12
CA CYS A 12 -2.26 17.86 19.01
C CYS A 12 -1.84 18.15 20.45
N PRO A 13 -2.40 19.20 21.08
CA PRO A 13 -1.96 19.64 22.42
C PRO A 13 -2.15 18.57 23.51
N ASN A 14 -3.06 17.63 23.30
CA ASN A 14 -3.33 16.50 24.21
C ASN A 14 -2.57 15.22 23.82
N GLY A 15 -1.62 15.32 22.88
CA GLY A 15 -0.88 14.19 22.34
C GLY A 15 -1.55 13.54 21.14
N VAL A 16 -0.88 12.53 20.59
CA VAL A 16 -1.34 11.76 19.43
C VAL A 16 -1.64 10.34 19.90
N GLU A 17 -2.81 9.84 19.55
CA GLU A 17 -3.17 8.44 19.79
C GLU A 17 -2.44 7.53 18.81
N TYR A 18 -1.96 6.37 19.28
CA TYR A 18 -1.32 5.36 18.45
C TYR A 18 -2.14 4.09 18.47
N LYS A 19 -2.36 3.50 17.28
CA LYS A 19 -3.06 2.22 17.13
C LYS A 19 -2.30 1.29 16.22
N LYS A 20 -2.53 -0.01 16.36
CA LYS A 20 -2.07 -0.98 15.37
C LYS A 20 -2.85 -0.79 14.06
N LEU A 21 -2.18 -0.95 12.93
CA LEU A 21 -2.82 -0.82 11.61
C LEU A 21 -4.03 -1.74 11.49
N GLY A 22 -3.93 -2.98 11.97
CA GLY A 22 -5.04 -3.94 11.95
C GLY A 22 -6.27 -3.52 12.75
N ALA A 23 -6.15 -2.54 13.66
CA ALA A 23 -7.29 -1.98 14.40
C ALA A 23 -8.05 -0.88 13.61
N VAL A 24 -7.44 -0.30 12.58
CA VAL A 24 -7.97 0.82 11.80
C VAL A 24 -8.01 0.56 10.30
N ALA A 25 -7.59 -0.62 9.87
CA ALA A 25 -7.56 -1.01 8.46
C ALA A 25 -7.73 -2.52 8.29
N ASP A 26 -8.25 -2.91 7.14
CA ASP A 26 -8.26 -4.29 6.66
C ASP A 26 -7.10 -4.46 5.68
N VAL A 27 -6.21 -5.41 5.97
CA VAL A 27 -5.06 -5.73 5.14
C VAL A 27 -5.29 -7.08 4.47
N SER A 28 -5.18 -7.13 3.16
CA SER A 28 -5.33 -8.35 2.38
C SER A 28 -4.27 -8.46 1.30
N ARG A 29 -4.04 -9.67 0.80
CA ARG A 29 -3.11 -9.90 -0.32
C ARG A 29 -3.87 -9.76 -1.64
N GLY A 30 -3.19 -9.25 -2.67
CA GLY A 30 -3.70 -9.19 -4.04
C GLY A 30 -3.87 -10.57 -4.69
N GLY A 31 -4.36 -10.58 -5.91
CA GLY A 31 -4.68 -11.77 -6.65
C GLY A 31 -3.52 -12.36 -7.46
N ASN A 32 -3.85 -13.24 -8.40
CA ASN A 32 -2.88 -14.05 -9.13
C ASN A 32 -2.94 -13.78 -10.63
N PHE A 33 -2.42 -12.64 -11.07
CA PHE A 33 -2.19 -12.36 -12.48
C PHE A 33 -0.76 -11.84 -12.70
N GLN A 34 -0.30 -11.92 -13.94
CA GLN A 34 1.05 -11.55 -14.34
C GLN A 34 1.02 -10.59 -15.54
N LYS A 35 2.17 -10.01 -15.89
CA LYS A 35 2.29 -9.12 -17.06
C LYS A 35 1.81 -9.76 -18.38
N LYS A 36 1.96 -11.07 -18.53
CA LYS A 36 1.46 -11.81 -19.70
C LYS A 36 -0.07 -11.79 -19.85
N ASP A 37 -0.78 -11.47 -18.78
CA ASP A 37 -2.25 -11.40 -18.77
C ASP A 37 -2.77 -10.03 -19.23
N TYR A 38 -1.90 -9.07 -19.49
CA TYR A 38 -2.30 -7.72 -19.94
C TYR A 38 -2.96 -7.76 -21.31
N ILE A 39 -4.03 -7.00 -21.44
CA ILE A 39 -4.74 -6.75 -22.69
C ILE A 39 -4.93 -5.23 -22.87
N SER A 40 -5.24 -4.81 -24.09
CA SER A 40 -5.36 -3.38 -24.41
C SER A 40 -6.60 -2.71 -23.82
N ASN A 41 -7.67 -3.46 -23.60
CA ASN A 41 -8.92 -2.94 -23.07
C ASN A 41 -9.64 -4.04 -22.28
N GLY A 42 -10.00 -3.76 -21.04
CA GLY A 42 -10.64 -4.74 -20.16
C GLY A 42 -10.84 -4.19 -18.76
N PHE A 43 -10.68 -5.05 -17.75
CA PHE A 43 -10.77 -4.66 -16.35
C PHE A 43 -9.45 -4.02 -15.90
N PRO A 44 -9.48 -2.85 -15.23
CA PRO A 44 -8.26 -2.19 -14.78
C PRO A 44 -7.49 -3.02 -13.76
N CYS A 45 -6.17 -2.98 -13.84
CA CYS A 45 -5.31 -3.70 -12.90
C CYS A 45 -4.03 -2.91 -12.56
N ILE A 46 -3.48 -3.21 -11.38
CA ILE A 46 -2.16 -2.76 -10.93
C ILE A 46 -1.31 -3.98 -10.60
N HIS A 47 -0.13 -4.06 -11.23
CA HIS A 47 0.89 -5.03 -10.91
C HIS A 47 1.94 -4.39 -9.99
N TYR A 48 2.44 -5.13 -8.99
CA TYR A 48 3.39 -4.60 -8.01
C TYR A 48 4.63 -3.97 -8.66
N GLY A 49 5.10 -4.49 -9.79
CA GLY A 49 6.24 -3.93 -10.52
C GLY A 49 6.02 -2.49 -10.98
N GLN A 50 4.79 -2.08 -11.25
CA GLN A 50 4.47 -0.71 -11.64
C GLN A 50 4.64 0.27 -10.47
N ILE A 51 4.45 -0.18 -9.24
CA ILE A 51 4.66 0.62 -8.02
C ILE A 51 6.12 1.02 -7.89
N TYR A 52 7.04 0.14 -8.31
CA TYR A 52 8.48 0.41 -8.27
C TYR A 52 9.00 1.25 -9.44
N THR A 53 8.34 1.23 -10.58
CA THR A 53 8.90 1.76 -11.83
C THR A 53 8.14 2.94 -12.42
N THR A 54 6.83 2.90 -12.44
CA THR A 54 6.02 3.76 -13.32
C THR A 54 5.05 4.66 -12.55
N LEU A 55 4.45 4.14 -11.47
CA LEU A 55 3.39 4.85 -10.75
C LEU A 55 3.96 5.86 -9.77
N GLY A 56 3.32 7.03 -9.71
CA GLY A 56 3.54 8.02 -8.67
C GLY A 56 2.81 7.63 -7.37
N LEU A 57 2.91 8.52 -6.38
CA LEU A 57 2.32 8.30 -5.05
C LEU A 57 0.79 8.25 -5.07
N PHE A 58 0.18 9.05 -5.94
CA PHE A 58 -1.28 9.12 -6.13
C PHE A 58 -1.63 8.67 -7.54
N VAL A 59 -2.48 7.66 -7.64
CA VAL A 59 -2.86 7.05 -8.93
C VAL A 59 -4.35 7.26 -9.16
N TYR A 60 -4.70 7.97 -10.20
CA TYR A 60 -6.08 8.31 -10.57
C TYR A 60 -6.61 7.50 -11.75
N LYS A 61 -5.72 6.94 -12.57
CA LYS A 61 -6.07 6.19 -13.78
C LYS A 61 -5.24 4.93 -13.89
N PRO A 62 -5.83 3.82 -14.33
CA PRO A 62 -5.07 2.60 -14.59
C PRO A 62 -4.17 2.76 -15.83
N LEU A 63 -3.06 2.05 -15.85
CA LEU A 63 -2.17 1.95 -17.01
C LEU A 63 -2.35 0.63 -17.77
N THR A 64 -2.90 -0.39 -17.10
CA THR A 64 -2.99 -1.75 -17.62
C THR A 64 -4.33 -2.38 -17.32
N TYR A 65 -4.69 -3.39 -18.11
CA TYR A 65 -5.96 -4.08 -18.05
C TYR A 65 -5.75 -5.59 -18.19
N ILE A 66 -6.68 -6.36 -17.63
CA ILE A 66 -6.80 -7.81 -17.79
C ILE A 66 -8.21 -8.15 -18.23
N THR A 67 -8.47 -9.40 -18.62
CA THR A 67 -9.81 -9.82 -18.99
C THR A 67 -10.78 -9.76 -17.80
N GLU A 68 -12.05 -9.54 -18.06
CA GLU A 68 -13.11 -9.59 -17.03
C GLU A 68 -13.14 -10.94 -16.32
N GLU A 69 -12.95 -12.04 -17.07
CA GLU A 69 -12.87 -13.38 -16.52
C GLU A 69 -11.72 -13.52 -15.52
N LYS A 70 -10.52 -13.05 -15.88
CA LYS A 70 -9.36 -13.07 -15.00
C LYS A 70 -9.60 -12.21 -13.77
N ALA A 71 -10.14 -11.01 -13.95
CA ALA A 71 -10.44 -10.06 -12.88
C ALA A 71 -11.47 -10.59 -11.89
N SER A 72 -12.46 -11.36 -12.34
CA SER A 72 -13.50 -11.93 -11.47
C SER A 72 -12.92 -12.83 -10.37
N LYS A 73 -11.75 -13.40 -10.59
CA LYS A 73 -11.04 -14.29 -9.67
C LYS A 73 -10.01 -13.56 -8.79
N GLN A 74 -9.87 -12.26 -8.97
CA GLN A 74 -8.84 -11.48 -8.29
C GLN A 74 -9.41 -10.69 -7.11
N LYS A 75 -8.54 -10.45 -6.13
CA LYS A 75 -8.79 -9.44 -5.10
C LYS A 75 -8.71 -8.06 -5.73
N LYS A 76 -9.60 -7.17 -5.33
CA LYS A 76 -9.72 -5.81 -5.87
C LYS A 76 -9.54 -4.77 -4.78
N ALA A 77 -8.90 -3.67 -5.15
CA ALA A 77 -8.87 -2.47 -4.34
C ALA A 77 -10.03 -1.55 -4.73
N GLN A 78 -10.57 -0.86 -3.74
CA GLN A 78 -11.59 0.15 -3.92
C GLN A 78 -10.95 1.54 -4.04
N PRO A 79 -11.62 2.53 -4.65
CA PRO A 79 -11.18 3.92 -4.56
C PRO A 79 -10.93 4.33 -3.09
N GLY A 80 -9.75 4.90 -2.83
CA GLY A 80 -9.33 5.26 -1.48
C GLY A 80 -8.47 4.22 -0.77
N ASP A 81 -8.25 3.06 -1.35
CA ASP A 81 -7.35 2.05 -0.79
C ASP A 81 -5.88 2.38 -1.08
N VAL A 82 -5.01 1.90 -0.21
CA VAL A 82 -3.56 1.88 -0.44
C VAL A 82 -3.17 0.53 -1.02
N ILE A 83 -2.36 0.56 -2.07
CA ILE A 83 -1.78 -0.65 -2.68
C ILE A 83 -0.28 -0.62 -2.43
N MET A 84 0.22 -1.63 -1.75
CA MET A 84 1.61 -1.72 -1.30
C MET A 84 2.31 -2.92 -1.94
N ALA A 85 3.45 -2.69 -2.58
CA ALA A 85 4.30 -3.77 -3.07
C ALA A 85 5.05 -4.42 -1.89
N VAL A 86 4.80 -5.70 -1.63
CA VAL A 86 5.33 -6.39 -0.44
C VAL A 86 6.49 -7.33 -0.73
N THR A 87 6.97 -7.35 -1.96
CA THR A 87 8.12 -8.14 -2.41
C THR A 87 9.09 -7.26 -3.20
N SER A 88 10.38 -7.34 -2.92
CA SER A 88 11.41 -6.56 -3.59
C SER A 88 12.76 -7.30 -3.55
N GLU A 89 13.73 -6.80 -4.30
CA GLU A 89 15.12 -7.25 -4.25
C GLU A 89 15.93 -6.56 -3.14
N ASN A 90 15.40 -5.49 -2.55
CA ASN A 90 16.08 -4.74 -1.50
C ASN A 90 15.10 -4.24 -0.42
N ILE A 91 15.66 -3.90 0.74
CA ILE A 91 14.89 -3.46 1.92
C ILE A 91 14.34 -2.04 1.73
N GLU A 92 15.04 -1.18 1.02
CA GLU A 92 14.64 0.21 0.81
C GLU A 92 13.32 0.30 0.04
N ASP A 93 13.16 -0.54 -0.98
CA ASP A 93 12.01 -0.51 -1.88
C ASP A 93 10.82 -1.32 -1.40
N VAL A 94 11.03 -2.40 -0.64
CA VAL A 94 9.92 -3.21 -0.13
C VAL A 94 8.95 -2.34 0.67
N CYS A 95 7.67 -2.54 0.50
CA CYS A 95 6.58 -1.74 1.07
C CYS A 95 6.39 -0.35 0.44
N LYS A 96 6.99 -0.07 -0.72
CA LYS A 96 6.54 1.07 -1.53
C LYS A 96 5.06 0.92 -1.83
N CYS A 97 4.33 2.02 -1.78
CA CYS A 97 2.89 2.01 -1.95
C CYS A 97 2.39 3.20 -2.75
N VAL A 98 1.17 3.06 -3.24
CA VAL A 98 0.42 4.10 -3.95
C VAL A 98 -0.98 4.21 -3.36
N ALA A 99 -1.58 5.40 -3.44
CA ALA A 99 -2.98 5.61 -3.18
C ALA A 99 -3.77 5.36 -4.48
N TRP A 100 -4.72 4.43 -4.47
CA TRP A 100 -5.65 4.28 -5.57
C TRP A 100 -6.80 5.28 -5.41
N LEU A 101 -6.79 6.31 -6.21
CA LEU A 101 -7.76 7.42 -6.18
C LEU A 101 -8.59 7.49 -7.47
N GLY A 102 -8.65 6.40 -8.23
CA GLY A 102 -9.55 6.26 -9.36
C GLY A 102 -11.01 6.15 -8.90
N ASN A 103 -11.92 6.05 -9.85
CA ASN A 103 -13.36 6.04 -9.59
C ASN A 103 -14.01 4.65 -9.67
N THR A 104 -13.22 3.60 -9.90
CA THR A 104 -13.69 2.20 -9.99
C THR A 104 -12.79 1.28 -9.20
N GLU A 105 -13.25 0.06 -8.95
CA GLU A 105 -12.42 -1.03 -8.45
C GLU A 105 -11.25 -1.31 -9.40
N ILE A 106 -10.15 -1.82 -8.85
CA ILE A 106 -8.99 -2.21 -9.63
C ILE A 106 -8.43 -3.55 -9.11
N ALA A 107 -8.12 -4.47 -10.02
CA ALA A 107 -7.50 -5.74 -9.67
C ALA A 107 -6.03 -5.53 -9.28
N VAL A 108 -5.57 -6.22 -8.25
CA VAL A 108 -4.23 -6.04 -7.65
C VAL A 108 -3.47 -7.36 -7.69
N SER A 109 -2.20 -7.32 -8.12
CA SER A 109 -1.35 -8.50 -8.24
C SER A 109 -0.94 -9.12 -6.89
N GLY A 110 -0.51 -10.38 -6.92
CA GLY A 110 -0.28 -11.21 -5.73
C GLY A 110 0.91 -10.81 -4.85
N HIS A 111 1.87 -10.06 -5.37
CA HIS A 111 3.00 -9.52 -4.60
C HIS A 111 2.69 -8.13 -4.01
N SER A 112 1.43 -7.89 -3.76
CA SER A 112 0.92 -6.63 -3.20
C SER A 112 -0.01 -6.90 -2.03
N ALA A 113 -0.06 -5.93 -1.12
CA ALA A 113 -1.11 -5.84 -0.12
C ALA A 113 -2.10 -4.74 -0.50
N ILE A 114 -3.37 -4.95 -0.16
CA ILE A 114 -4.43 -3.96 -0.24
C ILE A 114 -4.74 -3.52 1.18
N ILE A 115 -4.66 -2.24 1.44
CA ILE A 115 -4.94 -1.65 2.76
C ILE A 115 -6.17 -0.78 2.63
N HIS A 116 -7.28 -1.26 3.16
CA HIS A 116 -8.56 -0.57 3.20
C HIS A 116 -8.77 0.04 4.57
N SER A 117 -8.97 1.36 4.64
CA SER A 117 -9.09 2.09 5.90
C SER A 117 -10.04 3.28 5.76
N SER A 118 -10.65 3.68 6.88
CA SER A 118 -11.38 4.95 6.99
C SER A 118 -10.45 6.16 7.19
N LEU A 119 -9.16 5.94 7.47
CA LEU A 119 -8.19 7.01 7.55
C LEU A 119 -7.94 7.63 6.15
N ASP A 120 -7.53 8.89 6.14
CA ASP A 120 -7.20 9.56 4.88
C ASP A 120 -6.09 8.81 4.13
N THR A 121 -6.36 8.49 2.87
CA THR A 121 -5.46 7.67 2.04
C THR A 121 -4.12 8.37 1.79
N LYS A 122 -4.13 9.68 1.59
CA LYS A 122 -2.90 10.45 1.38
C LYS A 122 -2.04 10.48 2.63
N TYR A 123 -2.69 10.61 3.80
CA TYR A 123 -2.00 10.48 5.08
C TYR A 123 -1.29 9.13 5.19
N LEU A 124 -1.99 8.03 4.88
CA LEU A 124 -1.42 6.69 4.96
C LEU A 124 -0.19 6.51 4.05
N VAL A 125 -0.26 6.94 2.80
CA VAL A 125 0.88 6.79 1.89
C VAL A 125 2.07 7.65 2.29
N TYR A 126 1.86 8.82 2.89
CA TYR A 126 2.94 9.61 3.48
C TYR A 126 3.52 8.93 4.72
N TYR A 127 2.67 8.39 5.58
CA TYR A 127 3.13 7.63 6.75
C TYR A 127 4.02 6.46 6.34
N PHE A 128 3.63 5.67 5.33
CA PHE A 128 4.42 4.54 4.84
C PHE A 128 5.75 4.95 4.18
N ARG A 129 5.99 6.23 3.99
CA ARG A 129 7.29 6.78 3.58
C ARG A 129 8.11 7.35 4.72
N SER A 130 7.57 7.39 5.92
CA SER A 130 8.24 7.96 7.08
C SER A 130 9.32 7.06 7.66
N SER A 131 10.26 7.66 8.38
CA SER A 131 11.28 6.93 9.14
C SER A 131 10.66 6.08 10.26
N MET A 132 9.53 6.50 10.81
CA MET A 132 8.78 5.74 11.81
C MET A 132 8.30 4.39 11.25
N PHE A 133 7.72 4.39 10.06
CA PHE A 133 7.34 3.14 9.39
C PHE A 133 8.58 2.33 8.99
N TYR A 134 9.61 2.96 8.44
CA TYR A 134 10.83 2.27 8.04
C TYR A 134 11.46 1.47 9.19
N SER A 135 11.56 2.05 10.38
CA SER A 135 12.08 1.37 11.58
C SER A 135 11.27 0.13 11.95
N GLN A 136 9.95 0.17 11.79
CA GLN A 136 9.07 -0.97 12.03
C GLN A 136 9.18 -2.02 10.92
N LYS A 137 9.28 -1.56 9.67
CA LYS A 137 9.45 -2.42 8.49
C LYS A 137 10.68 -3.32 8.64
N LEU A 138 11.80 -2.79 9.11
CA LEU A 138 13.03 -3.56 9.30
C LEU A 138 12.86 -4.81 10.17
N LYS A 139 11.91 -4.79 11.10
CA LYS A 139 11.61 -5.92 11.98
C LYS A 139 10.70 -6.97 11.33
N LEU A 140 10.07 -6.64 10.22
CA LEU A 140 9.09 -7.49 9.54
C LEU A 140 9.65 -8.18 8.31
N VAL A 141 10.71 -7.63 7.70
CA VAL A 141 11.30 -8.16 6.47
C VAL A 141 11.92 -9.53 6.70
N HIS A 142 11.77 -10.39 5.70
CA HIS A 142 12.43 -11.69 5.66
C HIS A 142 12.86 -12.01 4.22
N GLY A 143 13.71 -13.01 4.08
CA GLY A 143 14.30 -13.40 2.79
C GLY A 143 15.72 -12.85 2.61
N THR A 144 16.42 -13.40 1.63
CA THR A 144 17.82 -13.04 1.31
C THR A 144 17.96 -12.49 -0.11
N LYS A 145 17.52 -13.23 -1.12
CA LYS A 145 17.52 -12.77 -2.52
C LYS A 145 16.26 -11.99 -2.86
N VAL A 146 15.12 -12.49 -2.39
CA VAL A 146 13.83 -11.83 -2.51
C VAL A 146 13.40 -11.44 -1.10
N ILE A 147 13.23 -10.16 -0.90
CA ILE A 147 12.79 -9.59 0.38
C ILE A 147 11.27 -9.48 0.36
N GLU A 148 10.64 -9.97 1.42
CA GLU A 148 9.18 -9.93 1.57
C GLU A 148 8.77 -9.43 2.95
N VAL A 149 7.66 -8.70 2.98
CA VAL A 149 6.85 -8.46 4.18
C VAL A 149 5.49 -9.09 3.94
N THR A 150 5.14 -10.14 4.67
CA THR A 150 3.82 -10.77 4.50
C THR A 150 2.72 -9.79 4.93
N PRO A 151 1.62 -9.67 4.16
CA PRO A 151 0.57 -8.68 4.44
C PRO A 151 -0.02 -8.75 5.85
N ASP A 152 -0.16 -9.93 6.43
CA ASP A 152 -0.68 -10.11 7.78
C ASP A 152 0.21 -9.45 8.86
N LYS A 153 1.53 -9.39 8.66
CA LYS A 153 2.45 -8.72 9.58
C LYS A 153 2.27 -7.21 9.60
N LEU A 154 1.73 -6.62 8.55
CA LEU A 154 1.43 -5.19 8.52
C LEU A 154 0.38 -4.79 9.56
N ASN A 155 -0.46 -5.72 10.02
CA ASN A 155 -1.44 -5.46 11.07
C ASN A 155 -0.80 -5.01 12.40
N ASP A 156 0.45 -5.39 12.65
CA ASP A 156 1.16 -5.07 13.89
C ASP A 156 1.91 -3.73 13.84
N ILE A 157 1.96 -3.08 12.69
CA ILE A 157 2.51 -1.73 12.55
C ILE A 157 1.72 -0.77 13.43
N VAL A 158 2.42 0.03 14.22
CA VAL A 158 1.83 1.08 15.06
C VAL A 158 1.85 2.39 14.30
N ILE A 159 0.67 2.99 14.15
CA ILE A 159 0.47 4.21 13.37
C ILE A 159 -0.13 5.31 14.25
N PRO A 160 0.39 6.55 14.17
CA PRO A 160 -0.28 7.68 14.81
C PRO A 160 -1.60 7.99 14.10
N ILE A 161 -2.62 8.28 14.86
CA ILE A 161 -3.97 8.58 14.35
C ILE A 161 -4.14 10.10 14.34
N PRO A 162 -4.37 10.70 13.15
CA PRO A 162 -4.54 12.15 13.02
C PRO A 162 -5.87 12.64 13.58
#